data_9ec1394db23dd52272197e73480c833a
#
_entry.id   9ec1394db23dd52272197e73480c833a
#
_cell.length_a   1.000
_cell.length_b   1.000
_cell.length_c   1.000
_cell.angle_alpha   90.00
_cell.angle_beta   90.00
_cell.angle_gamma   90.00
#
_symmetry.space_group_name_H-M   'P 1'
#
loop_
_entity.id
_entity.type
_entity.pdbx_description
1 polymer ?
#
loop_
_entity_poly.entity_id
_entity_poly.type
_entity_poly.pdbx_seq_one_letter_code
_entity_poly.pdbx_strand_id
1 'polypeptide(L)'
;MTTNKITPEELWARQQINPLDVDYDLSKVMFIATANNLNTIPGPLLDRMELIEVSGYIMEEKVEIAAKHLVPKQMDVHGLKKGSVKFPKKTLQVIVEAYTRESGVRELDKKIAKIMRKLARKVASDEP
;
A
#
# COMPACT_ATOMS: atom_id res chain seq x y z
N MET A 1 10.18 30.75 -25.29
CA MET A 1 9.67 29.36 -25.38
C MET A 1 10.78 28.43 -24.98
N THR A 2 10.74 27.94 -23.76
CA THR A 2 11.67 26.93 -23.27
C THR A 2 11.22 25.59 -23.83
N THR A 3 11.91 25.10 -24.84
CA THR A 3 11.81 23.72 -25.30
C THR A 3 12.28 22.81 -24.15
N ASN A 4 11.36 22.22 -23.42
CA ASN A 4 11.68 21.17 -22.47
C ASN A 4 12.27 20.01 -23.27
N LYS A 5 13.61 19.93 -23.32
CA LYS A 5 14.30 18.76 -23.86
C LYS A 5 14.00 17.61 -22.89
N ILE A 6 13.27 16.64 -23.39
CA ILE A 6 12.96 15.38 -22.69
C ILE A 6 14.29 14.67 -22.42
N THR A 7 14.52 14.22 -21.20
CA THR A 7 15.71 13.45 -20.82
C THR A 7 15.64 12.04 -21.36
N PRO A 8 16.77 11.31 -21.48
CA PRO A 8 16.78 9.90 -21.90
C PRO A 8 15.88 9.01 -21.03
N GLU A 9 15.74 9.31 -19.73
CA GLU A 9 14.90 8.60 -18.80
C GLU A 9 13.41 8.87 -19.06
N GLU A 10 13.06 10.10 -19.39
CA GLU A 10 11.71 10.47 -19.82
C GLU A 10 11.37 9.83 -21.18
N LEU A 11 12.34 9.68 -22.08
CA LEU A 11 12.21 8.93 -23.32
C LEU A 11 11.95 7.44 -23.05
N TRP A 12 12.65 6.85 -22.07
CA TRP A 12 12.46 5.45 -21.71
C TRP A 12 11.09 5.19 -21.08
N ALA A 13 10.64 6.03 -20.16
CA ALA A 13 9.29 6.01 -19.61
C ALA A 13 8.23 6.20 -20.70
N ARG A 14 8.52 7.05 -21.68
CA ARG A 14 7.68 7.34 -22.83
C ARG A 14 7.53 6.15 -23.77
N GLN A 15 8.62 5.39 -24.03
CA GLN A 15 8.56 4.16 -24.84
C GLN A 15 7.66 3.10 -24.23
N GLN A 16 7.58 3.01 -22.91
CA GLN A 16 6.68 2.07 -22.22
C GLN A 16 5.22 2.53 -22.22
N ILE A 17 4.98 3.86 -22.25
CA ILE A 17 3.63 4.44 -22.24
C ILE A 17 3.08 4.63 -23.66
N ASN A 18 3.97 4.84 -24.63
CA ASN A 18 3.57 5.10 -26.01
C ASN A 18 4.31 4.18 -27.01
N PRO A 19 3.84 2.93 -27.19
CA PRO A 19 4.47 1.98 -28.08
C PRO A 19 4.43 2.39 -29.58
N LEU A 20 3.72 3.46 -29.93
CA LEU A 20 3.60 3.93 -31.32
C LEU A 20 4.69 4.91 -31.72
N ASP A 21 5.60 5.28 -30.81
CA ASP A 21 6.73 6.21 -31.05
C ASP A 21 6.32 7.56 -31.70
N VAL A 22 5.14 8.05 -31.31
CA VAL A 22 4.59 9.32 -31.78
C VAL A 22 4.93 10.42 -30.78
N ASP A 23 5.42 11.57 -31.27
CA ASP A 23 5.67 12.74 -30.44
C ASP A 23 4.39 13.26 -29.83
N TYR A 24 4.32 13.26 -28.51
CA TYR A 24 3.19 13.75 -27.74
C TYR A 24 3.61 14.92 -26.83
N ASP A 25 2.89 16.02 -26.86
CA ASP A 25 3.15 17.17 -26.01
C ASP A 25 2.65 16.91 -24.59
N LEU A 26 3.58 16.70 -23.66
CA LEU A 26 3.32 16.48 -22.23
C LEU A 26 3.43 17.76 -21.39
N SER A 27 3.55 18.94 -22.01
CA SER A 27 3.74 20.21 -21.30
C SER A 27 2.59 20.57 -20.35
N LYS A 28 1.40 20.01 -20.58
CA LYS A 28 0.18 20.23 -19.77
C LYS A 28 -0.15 19.04 -18.84
N VAL A 29 0.75 18.06 -18.74
CA VAL A 29 0.52 16.88 -17.91
C VAL A 29 1.26 17.03 -16.59
N MET A 30 0.56 16.80 -15.49
CA MET A 30 1.14 16.66 -14.17
C MET A 30 1.45 15.19 -13.91
N PHE A 31 2.69 14.90 -13.53
CA PHE A 31 3.11 13.54 -13.17
C PHE A 31 3.17 13.39 -11.66
N ILE A 32 2.56 12.32 -11.16
CA ILE A 32 2.66 11.93 -9.75
C ILE A 32 3.30 10.54 -9.71
N ALA A 33 4.41 10.42 -9.00
CA ALA A 33 5.12 9.16 -8.84
C ALA A 33 5.24 8.79 -7.36
N THR A 34 5.34 7.50 -7.07
CA THR A 34 5.58 7.00 -5.71
C THR A 34 6.87 6.19 -5.69
N ALA A 35 7.66 6.36 -4.65
CA ALA A 35 8.88 5.61 -4.43
C ALA A 35 9.04 5.21 -2.97
N ASN A 36 9.63 4.05 -2.73
CA ASN A 36 9.97 3.59 -1.37
C ASN A 36 11.40 3.99 -0.96
N ASN A 37 12.24 4.34 -1.93
CA ASN A 37 13.63 4.69 -1.70
C ASN A 37 14.06 5.78 -2.68
N LEU A 38 14.44 6.93 -2.15
CA LEU A 38 14.89 8.08 -2.93
C LEU A 38 16.25 7.84 -3.60
N ASN A 39 17.10 6.98 -3.02
CA ASN A 39 18.43 6.71 -3.54
C ASN A 39 18.43 6.00 -4.90
N THR A 40 17.30 5.45 -5.32
CA THR A 40 17.13 4.80 -6.62
C THR A 40 16.72 5.76 -7.72
N ILE A 41 16.39 7.01 -7.36
CA ILE A 41 15.96 8.04 -8.31
C ILE A 41 17.17 8.88 -8.72
N PRO A 42 17.41 9.08 -10.02
CA PRO A 42 18.50 9.95 -10.48
C PRO A 42 18.41 11.36 -9.91
N GLY A 43 19.53 11.90 -9.42
CA GLY A 43 19.60 13.22 -8.82
C GLY A 43 18.96 14.33 -9.66
N PRO A 44 19.28 14.44 -10.97
CA PRO A 44 18.68 15.46 -11.85
C PRO A 44 17.16 15.39 -11.97
N LEU A 45 16.58 14.21 -11.74
CA LEU A 45 15.13 14.04 -11.72
C LEU A 45 14.56 14.50 -10.36
N LEU A 46 15.22 14.10 -9.25
CA LEU A 46 14.84 14.52 -7.91
C LEU A 46 14.83 16.04 -7.74
N ASP A 47 15.82 16.74 -8.31
CA ASP A 47 15.94 18.20 -8.26
C ASP A 47 14.78 18.94 -8.94
N ARG A 48 14.01 18.25 -9.78
CA ARG A 48 12.87 18.80 -10.51
C ARG A 48 11.51 18.37 -9.95
N MET A 49 11.51 17.56 -8.92
CA MET A 49 10.30 17.03 -8.29
C MET A 49 10.04 17.70 -6.95
N GLU A 50 8.78 17.91 -6.65
CA GLU A 50 8.34 18.22 -5.30
C GLU A 50 8.22 16.91 -4.51
N LEU A 51 8.97 16.79 -3.42
CA LEU A 51 8.94 15.62 -2.56
C LEU A 51 7.90 15.79 -1.47
N ILE A 52 6.95 14.88 -1.45
CA ILE A 52 5.97 14.78 -0.38
C ILE A 52 6.27 13.50 0.41
N GLU A 53 6.83 13.65 1.59
CA GLU A 53 7.05 12.50 2.47
C GLU A 53 5.74 12.06 3.10
N VAL A 54 5.39 10.79 2.87
CA VAL A 54 4.28 10.15 3.56
C VAL A 54 4.84 9.33 4.71
N SER A 55 4.69 9.84 5.94
CA SER A 55 5.09 9.13 7.16
C SER A 55 4.33 7.81 7.31
N GLY A 56 4.96 6.83 7.95
CA GLY A 56 4.28 5.62 8.38
C GLY A 56 3.26 5.88 9.48
N TYR A 57 2.42 4.90 9.74
CA TYR A 57 1.45 4.95 10.83
C TYR A 57 2.12 4.61 12.17
N ILE A 58 1.75 5.33 13.23
CA ILE A 58 2.08 4.96 14.60
C ILE A 58 1.25 3.74 15.04
N MET A 59 1.62 3.12 16.15
CA MET A 59 0.98 1.88 16.62
C MET A 59 -0.54 2.05 16.83
N GLU A 60 -0.93 3.14 17.46
CA GLU A 60 -2.33 3.44 17.76
C GLU A 60 -3.16 3.57 16.49
N GLU A 61 -2.63 4.24 15.48
CA GLU A 61 -3.25 4.37 14.17
C GLU A 61 -3.40 3.02 13.48
N LYS A 62 -2.35 2.17 13.52
CA LYS A 62 -2.41 0.82 12.95
C LYS A 62 -3.49 -0.03 13.60
N VAL A 63 -3.65 0.06 14.92
CA VAL A 63 -4.71 -0.64 15.65
C VAL A 63 -6.09 -0.14 15.25
N GLU A 64 -6.28 1.17 15.11
CA GLU A 64 -7.54 1.75 14.65
C GLU A 64 -7.87 1.37 13.21
N ILE A 65 -6.89 1.42 12.31
CA ILE A 65 -7.04 0.98 10.92
C ILE A 65 -7.40 -0.50 10.87
N ALA A 66 -6.73 -1.33 11.67
CA ALA A 66 -7.02 -2.75 11.74
C ALA A 66 -8.46 -3.01 12.21
N ALA A 67 -8.88 -2.36 13.28
CA ALA A 67 -10.22 -2.56 13.85
C ALA A 67 -11.33 -2.07 12.91
N LYS A 68 -11.17 -0.90 12.31
CA LYS A 68 -12.21 -0.25 11.50
C LYS A 68 -12.26 -0.73 10.05
N HIS A 69 -11.13 -1.13 9.48
CA HIS A 69 -11.03 -1.42 8.05
C HIS A 69 -10.54 -2.83 7.73
N LEU A 70 -9.42 -3.27 8.31
CA LEU A 70 -8.82 -4.54 7.91
C LEU A 70 -9.61 -5.75 8.41
N VAL A 71 -10.03 -5.76 9.67
CA VAL A 71 -10.82 -6.86 10.24
C VAL A 71 -12.15 -7.03 9.51
N PRO A 72 -12.98 -6.00 9.33
CA PRO A 72 -14.24 -6.14 8.57
C PRO A 72 -14.03 -6.60 7.13
N LYS A 73 -13.04 -6.03 6.44
CA LYS A 73 -12.68 -6.41 5.07
C LYS A 73 -12.30 -7.90 5.00
N GLN A 74 -11.44 -8.36 5.89
CA GLN A 74 -10.97 -9.74 5.87
C GLN A 74 -12.05 -10.74 6.31
N MET A 75 -12.98 -10.34 7.18
CA MET A 75 -14.17 -11.15 7.50
C MET A 75 -15.03 -11.38 6.26
N ASP A 76 -15.31 -10.31 5.51
CA ASP A 76 -16.10 -10.36 4.28
C ASP A 76 -15.44 -11.24 3.21
N VAL A 77 -14.15 -11.02 2.95
CA VAL A 77 -13.34 -11.79 1.99
C VAL A 77 -13.32 -13.29 2.31
N HIS A 78 -13.36 -13.68 3.59
CA HIS A 78 -13.30 -15.07 4.03
C HIS A 78 -14.69 -15.66 4.36
N GLY A 79 -15.77 -14.97 4.03
CA GLY A 79 -17.14 -15.46 4.22
C GLY A 79 -17.57 -15.60 5.68
N LEU A 80 -16.91 -14.92 6.60
CA LEU A 80 -17.27 -14.92 8.01
C LEU A 80 -18.39 -13.91 8.28
N LYS A 81 -19.44 -14.31 8.99
CA LYS A 81 -20.55 -13.41 9.33
C LYS A 81 -20.05 -12.29 10.23
N LYS A 82 -20.55 -11.06 9.99
CA LYS A 82 -20.24 -9.91 10.84
C LYS A 82 -20.58 -10.23 12.31
N GLY A 83 -19.59 -10.04 13.18
CA GLY A 83 -19.74 -10.30 14.61
C GLY A 83 -19.45 -11.75 15.05
N SER A 84 -19.23 -12.71 14.14
CA SER A 84 -18.84 -14.08 14.49
C SER A 84 -17.44 -14.16 15.11
N VAL A 85 -16.58 -13.21 14.76
CA VAL A 85 -15.22 -13.10 15.30
C VAL A 85 -15.04 -11.71 15.91
N LYS A 86 -14.54 -11.66 17.13
CA LYS A 86 -14.21 -10.41 17.83
C LYS A 86 -12.69 -10.27 17.96
N PHE A 87 -12.17 -9.14 17.54
CA PHE A 87 -10.77 -8.75 17.75
C PHE A 87 -10.72 -7.60 18.77
N PRO A 88 -10.49 -7.89 20.05
CA PRO A 88 -10.26 -6.84 21.04
C PRO A 88 -9.07 -5.97 20.64
N LYS A 89 -9.11 -4.68 20.94
CA LYS A 89 -8.00 -3.75 20.65
C LYS A 89 -6.66 -4.26 21.20
N LYS A 90 -6.67 -4.86 22.38
CA LYS A 90 -5.48 -5.46 23.00
C LYS A 90 -4.86 -6.58 22.15
N THR A 91 -5.69 -7.41 21.52
CA THR A 91 -5.22 -8.45 20.60
C THR A 91 -4.59 -7.85 19.34
N LEU A 92 -5.21 -6.79 18.79
CA LEU A 92 -4.66 -6.08 17.63
C LEU A 92 -3.33 -5.41 17.98
N GLN A 93 -3.18 -4.82 19.18
CA GLN A 93 -1.92 -4.27 19.65
C GLN A 93 -0.82 -5.33 19.66
N VAL A 94 -1.08 -6.50 20.23
CA VAL A 94 -0.11 -7.61 20.25
C VAL A 94 0.28 -8.04 18.82
N ILE A 95 -0.68 -8.07 17.89
CA ILE A 95 -0.39 -8.41 16.50
C ILE A 95 0.52 -7.34 15.86
N VAL A 96 0.24 -6.07 16.10
CA VAL A 96 1.06 -4.97 15.58
C VAL A 96 2.48 -5.02 16.15
N GLU A 97 2.61 -5.15 17.46
CA GLU A 97 3.92 -5.13 18.15
C GLU A 97 4.78 -6.34 17.84
N ALA A 98 4.20 -7.53 17.92
CA ALA A 98 4.97 -8.78 17.88
C ALA A 98 5.15 -9.34 16.47
N TYR A 99 4.26 -9.01 15.53
CA TYR A 99 4.20 -9.68 14.23
C TYR A 99 4.32 -8.75 13.02
N THR A 100 4.41 -7.43 13.22
CA THR A 100 4.60 -6.48 12.12
C THR A 100 5.75 -5.51 12.43
N ARG A 101 6.64 -5.31 11.45
CA ARG A 101 7.77 -4.36 11.55
C ARG A 101 7.81 -3.40 10.37
N GLU A 102 6.65 -3.07 9.85
CA GLU A 102 6.50 -2.19 8.70
C GLU A 102 6.05 -0.78 9.13
N SER A 103 6.33 0.22 8.32
CA SER A 103 5.78 1.57 8.50
C SER A 103 4.30 1.67 8.12
N GLY A 104 3.85 0.84 7.18
CA GLY A 104 2.46 0.77 6.72
C GLY A 104 1.63 -0.29 7.44
N VAL A 105 0.62 -0.81 6.75
CA VAL A 105 -0.33 -1.81 7.26
C VAL A 105 -0.48 -3.05 6.35
N ARG A 106 0.38 -3.22 5.36
CA ARG A 106 0.29 -4.35 4.40
C ARG A 106 0.60 -5.69 5.05
N GLU A 107 1.63 -5.76 5.90
CA GLU A 107 1.92 -6.98 6.65
C GLU A 107 0.82 -7.26 7.67
N LEU A 108 0.32 -6.23 8.34
CA LEU A 108 -0.79 -6.34 9.27
C LEU A 108 -2.03 -6.93 8.57
N ASP A 109 -2.40 -6.44 7.39
CA ASP A 109 -3.50 -7.00 6.58
C ASP A 109 -3.27 -8.49 6.27
N LYS A 110 -2.05 -8.87 5.85
CA LYS A 110 -1.69 -10.27 5.59
C LYS A 110 -1.77 -11.16 6.84
N LYS A 111 -1.37 -10.65 8.01
CA LYS A 111 -1.45 -11.40 9.27
C LYS A 111 -2.90 -11.62 9.68
N ILE A 112 -3.73 -10.57 9.60
CA ILE A 112 -5.17 -10.66 9.87
C ILE A 112 -5.82 -11.64 8.89
N ALA A 113 -5.52 -11.57 7.59
CA ALA A 113 -6.02 -12.50 6.59
C ALA A 113 -5.65 -13.96 6.90
N LYS A 114 -4.43 -14.21 7.38
CA LYS A 114 -3.98 -15.55 7.79
C LYS A 114 -4.78 -16.08 8.98
N ILE A 115 -5.09 -15.22 9.95
CA ILE A 115 -5.92 -15.57 11.12
C ILE A 115 -7.35 -15.87 10.64
N MET A 116 -7.93 -15.01 9.80
CA MET A 116 -9.30 -15.18 9.28
C MET A 116 -9.47 -16.48 8.50
N ARG A 117 -8.48 -16.85 7.66
CA ARG A 117 -8.50 -18.14 6.95
C ARG A 117 -8.52 -19.35 7.90
N LYS A 118 -7.73 -19.29 8.97
CA LYS A 118 -7.74 -20.36 9.98
C LYS A 118 -9.08 -20.45 10.69
N LEU A 119 -9.68 -19.33 11.04
CA LEU A 119 -10.99 -19.26 11.67
C LEU A 119 -12.10 -19.72 10.73
N ALA A 120 -12.08 -19.28 9.46
CA ALA A 120 -13.03 -19.72 8.46
C ALA A 120 -12.99 -21.26 8.26
N ARG A 121 -11.77 -21.83 8.23
CA ARG A 121 -11.60 -23.28 8.17
C ARG A 121 -12.22 -23.98 9.37
N LYS A 122 -11.95 -23.51 10.59
CA LYS A 122 -12.54 -24.08 11.80
C LYS A 122 -14.07 -24.04 11.78
N VAL A 123 -14.64 -22.89 11.40
CA VAL A 123 -16.09 -22.74 11.29
C VAL A 123 -16.68 -23.67 10.22
N ALA A 124 -15.96 -23.88 9.11
CA ALA A 124 -16.42 -24.78 8.03
C ALA A 124 -16.28 -26.28 8.41
N SER A 125 -15.34 -26.62 9.31
CA SER A 125 -15.11 -28.01 9.74
C SER A 125 -15.93 -28.39 10.98
N ASP A 126 -16.79 -27.51 11.52
CA ASP A 126 -17.46 -27.69 12.81
C ASP A 126 -16.51 -28.11 13.96
N GLU A 127 -15.20 -27.76 13.83
CA GLU A 127 -14.22 -28.00 14.87
C GLU A 127 -14.41 -26.97 16.01
N PRO A 128 -14.54 -27.42 17.27
CA PRO A 128 -14.68 -26.53 18.42
C PRO A 128 -13.43 -25.66 18.69
#